data_a457cf4f737ede14213098069c8780e4
#
_entry.id   a457cf4f737ede14213098069c8780e4
#
_cell.length_a   1.000
_cell.length_b   1.000
_cell.length_c   1.000
_cell.angle_alpha   90.00
_cell.angle_beta   90.00
_cell.angle_gamma   90.00
#
_symmetry.space_group_name_H-M   'P 1'
#
loop_
_entity.id
_entity.type
_entity.pdbx_description
1 polymer ?
#
loop_
_entity_poly.entity_id
_entity_poly.type
_entity_poly.pdbx_seq_one_letter_code
_entity_poly.pdbx_strand_id
1 'polypeptide(L)'
;VDAFRFPRQYGFVKPGDEWMSVRNQVTTPNYLKHLDKIYYYEYLPESKTVYVRHSQIQDDKDEAIPAFYKKVFEFIDKNDVEKLVLDVRLNGGGNNYKNKPIVTGIIESKKINKPGKFFVIIGRRTFSACQNLVNELSNYTNAVFVGEPTSENINFYGDNRRIELPKTRLPVFLSFAWWQDKPQWENAPWLAPQLAVEMSFDDYKTNKDPALDACLNFSDQDLVLDPIGHLKELFMAGKLDQVEAEAKRMTGDPKYQYVNFEQKFNQAGYDLMNSKQMESALFVFQLNTKLYPKSANTWDSLAEACWKSGKTDKAVEYYNKAIELDPHGATGDNSRNALKQIKSQKTF
;
A
#
# COMPACT_ATOMS: atom_id res chain seq x y z
N VAL A 1 -5.30 -29.54 -21.41
CA VAL A 1 -4.51 -28.32 -21.67
C VAL A 1 -4.28 -27.65 -20.34
N ASP A 2 -3.17 -28.01 -19.67
CA ASP A 2 -2.81 -27.52 -18.32
C ASP A 2 -2.16 -26.11 -18.33
N ALA A 3 -2.42 -25.31 -19.35
CA ALA A 3 -1.80 -23.99 -19.54
C ALA A 3 -2.16 -22.94 -18.46
N PHE A 4 -3.13 -23.24 -17.60
CA PHE A 4 -3.56 -22.34 -16.50
C PHE A 4 -3.28 -22.88 -15.09
N ARG A 5 -2.62 -24.01 -14.95
CA ARG A 5 -2.02 -24.36 -13.68
C ARG A 5 -0.71 -23.60 -13.55
N PHE A 6 -0.78 -22.43 -12.90
CA PHE A 6 0.44 -21.83 -12.35
C PHE A 6 1.18 -22.92 -11.59
N PRO A 7 2.46 -23.15 -11.90
CA PRO A 7 3.21 -24.14 -11.15
C PRO A 7 3.11 -23.76 -9.68
N ARG A 8 2.75 -24.71 -8.82
CA ARG A 8 2.66 -24.53 -7.35
C ARG A 8 3.99 -24.09 -6.73
N GLN A 9 5.06 -24.06 -7.51
CA GLN A 9 6.37 -23.52 -7.19
C GLN A 9 6.49 -22.10 -7.75
N TYR A 10 5.90 -21.18 -7.11
CA TYR A 10 5.97 -19.71 -7.20
C TYR A 10 7.06 -19.13 -8.15
N GLY A 11 6.90 -19.29 -9.44
CA GLY A 11 7.81 -18.76 -10.45
C GLY A 11 9.09 -19.57 -10.69
N PHE A 12 9.28 -20.71 -10.02
CA PHE A 12 10.30 -21.67 -10.38
C PHE A 12 9.76 -22.64 -11.43
N VAL A 13 9.90 -22.27 -12.67
CA VAL A 13 9.98 -23.26 -13.75
C VAL A 13 11.37 -23.87 -13.62
N LYS A 14 11.49 -25.20 -13.37
CA LYS A 14 12.76 -25.89 -13.64
C LYS A 14 13.06 -25.62 -15.12
N PRO A 15 14.19 -24.96 -15.45
CA PRO A 15 14.55 -24.83 -16.84
C PRO A 15 14.60 -26.25 -17.45
N GLY A 16 13.95 -26.46 -18.58
CA GLY A 16 14.29 -27.59 -19.44
C GLY A 16 15.72 -27.41 -19.97
N ASP A 17 16.28 -28.38 -20.61
CA ASP A 17 17.66 -28.38 -21.10
C ASP A 17 18.01 -27.17 -22.00
N GLU A 18 17.00 -26.49 -22.55
CA GLU A 18 17.12 -25.31 -23.42
C GLU A 18 17.05 -23.97 -22.68
N TRP A 19 16.70 -23.95 -21.38
CA TRP A 19 16.50 -22.72 -20.62
C TRP A 19 17.42 -22.66 -19.41
N MET A 20 18.17 -21.58 -19.29
CA MET A 20 18.98 -21.29 -18.11
C MET A 20 18.32 -20.23 -17.24
N SER A 21 18.33 -20.43 -15.93
CA SER A 21 17.93 -19.39 -15.01
C SER A 21 18.95 -18.24 -15.05
N VAL A 22 18.46 -17.01 -15.14
CA VAL A 22 19.29 -15.81 -15.03
C VAL A 22 19.76 -15.57 -13.59
N ARG A 23 19.12 -16.20 -12.61
CA ARG A 23 19.45 -16.05 -11.19
C ARG A 23 20.80 -16.71 -10.87
N ASN A 24 21.51 -16.08 -9.93
CA ASN A 24 22.68 -16.70 -9.31
C ASN A 24 22.27 -18.01 -8.62
N GLN A 25 23.00 -19.08 -8.88
CA GLN A 25 22.71 -20.42 -8.33
C GLN A 25 23.44 -20.68 -6.98
N VAL A 26 24.30 -19.75 -6.55
CA VAL A 26 25.13 -19.93 -5.34
C VAL A 26 24.34 -19.64 -4.06
N THR A 27 23.46 -18.63 -4.09
CA THR A 27 22.68 -18.23 -2.93
C THR A 27 21.19 -18.32 -3.21
N THR A 28 20.38 -18.62 -2.17
CA THR A 28 18.92 -18.60 -2.26
C THR A 28 18.39 -17.60 -1.25
N PRO A 29 17.66 -16.56 -1.69
CA PRO A 29 17.08 -15.59 -0.77
C PRO A 29 15.99 -16.25 0.10
N ASN A 30 15.75 -15.71 1.29
CA ASN A 30 14.87 -16.33 2.28
C ASN A 30 13.46 -16.62 1.74
N TYR A 31 12.88 -15.71 0.95
CA TYR A 31 11.53 -15.94 0.40
C TYR A 31 11.43 -17.11 -0.59
N LEU A 32 12.55 -17.64 -1.08
CA LEU A 32 12.61 -18.79 -1.99
C LEU A 32 13.15 -20.06 -1.33
N LYS A 33 13.55 -20.03 -0.06
CA LYS A 33 13.94 -21.25 0.67
C LYS A 33 12.69 -22.11 0.95
N HIS A 34 12.87 -23.41 1.06
CA HIS A 34 11.82 -24.35 1.47
C HIS A 34 10.49 -24.19 0.73
N LEU A 35 10.52 -24.06 -0.60
CA LEU A 35 9.30 -23.90 -1.44
C LEU A 35 8.37 -25.12 -1.43
N ASP A 36 8.84 -26.26 -0.93
CA ASP A 36 8.07 -27.45 -0.63
C ASP A 36 7.12 -27.29 0.57
N LYS A 37 7.34 -26.26 1.40
CA LYS A 37 6.52 -25.91 2.56
C LYS A 37 5.67 -24.66 2.29
N ILE A 38 4.47 -24.64 2.85
CA ILE A 38 3.59 -23.48 2.77
C ILE A 38 4.12 -22.35 3.65
N TYR A 39 4.67 -22.67 4.81
CA TYR A 39 5.30 -21.73 5.72
C TYR A 39 6.53 -22.35 6.39
N TYR A 40 7.46 -21.48 6.73
CA TYR A 40 8.61 -21.79 7.59
C TYR A 40 9.08 -20.55 8.32
N TYR A 41 9.86 -20.71 9.37
CA TYR A 41 10.53 -19.59 10.00
C TYR A 41 12.03 -19.85 10.17
N GLU A 42 12.79 -18.77 10.23
CA GLU A 42 14.24 -18.77 10.44
C GLU A 42 14.59 -17.63 11.40
N TYR A 43 15.45 -17.90 12.36
CA TYR A 43 16.01 -16.86 13.23
C TYR A 43 17.28 -16.30 12.60
N LEU A 44 17.34 -14.97 12.47
CA LEU A 44 18.48 -14.21 11.96
C LEU A 44 19.19 -13.54 13.13
N PRO A 45 20.25 -14.16 13.68
CA PRO A 45 20.84 -13.75 14.97
C PRO A 45 21.47 -12.36 14.93
N GLU A 46 22.11 -11.98 13.83
CA GLU A 46 22.78 -10.68 13.69
C GLU A 46 21.83 -9.49 13.85
N SER A 47 20.59 -9.63 13.39
CA SER A 47 19.54 -8.63 13.49
C SER A 47 18.51 -8.94 14.58
N LYS A 48 18.67 -10.05 15.32
CA LYS A 48 17.72 -10.56 16.31
C LYS A 48 16.29 -10.65 15.76
N THR A 49 16.16 -11.05 14.51
CA THR A 49 14.91 -11.07 13.76
C THR A 49 14.43 -12.49 13.54
N VAL A 50 13.16 -12.75 13.81
CA VAL A 50 12.47 -13.94 13.31
C VAL A 50 11.86 -13.59 11.96
N TYR A 51 12.27 -14.30 10.93
CA TYR A 51 11.69 -14.23 9.59
C TYR A 51 10.72 -15.39 9.40
N VAL A 52 9.51 -15.10 8.94
CA VAL A 52 8.48 -16.09 8.61
C VAL A 52 8.06 -15.86 7.16
N ARG A 53 8.22 -16.87 6.28
CA ARG A 53 7.52 -16.89 4.99
C ARG A 53 6.23 -17.67 5.14
N HIS A 54 5.11 -17.10 4.65
CA HIS A 54 3.79 -17.72 4.60
C HIS A 54 3.18 -17.56 3.21
N SER A 55 3.17 -18.62 2.40
CA SER A 55 2.89 -18.57 0.97
C SER A 55 1.45 -18.87 0.59
N GLN A 56 0.64 -19.39 1.51
CA GLN A 56 -0.77 -19.71 1.25
C GLN A 56 -1.54 -19.83 2.58
N ILE A 57 -2.75 -19.28 2.65
CA ILE A 57 -3.60 -19.38 3.84
C ILE A 57 -4.31 -20.73 3.89
N GLN A 58 -3.55 -21.77 4.16
CA GLN A 58 -4.03 -23.14 4.40
C GLN A 58 -3.05 -23.90 5.27
N ASP A 59 -3.50 -24.99 5.88
CA ASP A 59 -2.59 -25.84 6.64
C ASP A 59 -1.60 -26.54 5.71
N ASP A 60 -0.34 -26.59 6.14
CA ASP A 60 0.65 -27.44 5.51
C ASP A 60 0.32 -28.92 5.80
N LYS A 61 0.83 -29.81 4.97
CA LYS A 61 0.62 -31.28 5.12
C LYS A 61 1.19 -31.80 6.44
N ASP A 62 2.25 -31.17 6.92
CA ASP A 62 3.01 -31.64 8.09
C ASP A 62 2.58 -30.94 9.39
N GLU A 63 2.01 -29.73 9.29
CA GLU A 63 1.67 -28.92 10.45
C GLU A 63 0.59 -27.88 10.14
N ALA A 64 -0.42 -27.77 11.03
CA ALA A 64 -1.47 -26.77 10.91
C ALA A 64 -0.99 -25.37 11.34
N ILE A 65 -1.61 -24.32 10.75
CA ILE A 65 -1.32 -22.90 11.03
C ILE A 65 -1.27 -22.59 12.54
N PRO A 66 -2.27 -23.00 13.38
CA PRO A 66 -2.23 -22.67 14.80
C PRO A 66 -1.02 -23.25 15.53
N ALA A 67 -0.64 -24.50 15.20
CA ALA A 67 0.52 -25.17 15.82
C ALA A 67 1.84 -24.50 15.41
N PHE A 68 1.98 -24.15 14.13
CA PHE A 68 3.14 -23.45 13.60
C PHE A 68 3.32 -22.09 14.28
N TYR A 69 2.31 -21.23 14.29
CA TYR A 69 2.40 -19.90 14.87
C TYR A 69 2.58 -19.94 16.39
N LYS A 70 2.00 -20.91 17.08
CA LYS A 70 2.30 -21.14 18.48
C LYS A 70 3.80 -21.35 18.73
N LYS A 71 4.46 -22.19 17.93
CA LYS A 71 5.92 -22.39 18.02
C LYS A 71 6.69 -21.11 17.72
N VAL A 72 6.27 -20.35 16.71
CA VAL A 72 6.91 -19.09 16.35
C VAL A 72 6.86 -18.09 17.52
N PHE A 73 5.69 -17.88 18.12
CA PHE A 73 5.52 -16.97 19.24
C PHE A 73 6.22 -17.46 20.51
N GLU A 74 6.18 -18.75 20.80
CA GLU A 74 6.96 -19.33 21.90
C GLU A 74 8.47 -19.13 21.71
N PHE A 75 8.97 -19.26 20.47
CA PHE A 75 10.36 -18.98 20.16
C PHE A 75 10.70 -17.50 20.39
N ILE A 76 9.86 -16.58 19.93
CA ILE A 76 10.02 -15.14 20.12
C ILE A 76 10.07 -14.80 21.62
N ASP A 77 9.19 -15.37 22.41
CA ASP A 77 9.12 -15.07 23.85
C ASP A 77 10.33 -15.58 24.63
N LYS A 78 10.83 -16.78 24.28
CA LYS A 78 11.93 -17.47 25.02
C LYS A 78 13.31 -17.01 24.60
N ASN A 79 13.47 -16.33 23.46
CA ASN A 79 14.78 -15.97 22.91
C ASN A 79 14.96 -14.46 22.78
N ASP A 80 16.20 -14.04 22.51
CA ASP A 80 16.55 -12.63 22.27
C ASP A 80 16.12 -12.20 20.85
N VAL A 81 14.81 -12.02 20.68
CA VAL A 81 14.20 -11.57 19.44
C VAL A 81 13.72 -10.13 19.60
N GLU A 82 14.09 -9.27 18.66
CA GLU A 82 13.70 -7.86 18.65
C GLU A 82 12.71 -7.51 17.55
N LYS A 83 12.71 -8.27 16.44
CA LYS A 83 11.85 -8.00 15.27
C LYS A 83 11.21 -9.30 14.78
N LEU A 84 10.02 -9.15 14.18
CA LEU A 84 9.36 -10.18 13.38
C LEU A 84 9.13 -9.63 11.97
N VAL A 85 9.56 -10.39 10.97
CA VAL A 85 9.23 -10.15 9.56
C VAL A 85 8.32 -11.26 9.08
N LEU A 86 7.08 -10.94 8.74
CA LEU A 86 6.10 -11.83 8.11
C LEU A 86 6.09 -11.57 6.61
N ASP A 87 6.63 -12.49 5.84
CA ASP A 87 6.72 -12.36 4.38
C ASP A 87 5.54 -13.09 3.71
N VAL A 88 4.61 -12.31 3.20
CA VAL A 88 3.44 -12.79 2.45
C VAL A 88 3.43 -12.34 1.00
N ARG A 89 4.57 -11.86 0.48
CA ARG A 89 4.68 -11.39 -0.91
C ARG A 89 4.32 -12.45 -1.95
N LEU A 90 4.45 -13.72 -1.63
CA LEU A 90 4.11 -14.87 -2.49
C LEU A 90 2.75 -15.49 -2.18
N ASN A 91 1.97 -14.93 -1.25
CA ASN A 91 0.76 -15.55 -0.73
C ASN A 91 -0.47 -15.20 -1.59
N GLY A 92 -0.95 -16.19 -2.36
CA GLY A 92 -2.12 -16.05 -3.23
C GLY A 92 -3.48 -16.30 -2.54
N GLY A 93 -3.53 -16.33 -1.19
CA GLY A 93 -4.78 -16.51 -0.45
C GLY A 93 -5.02 -17.94 0.03
N GLY A 94 -6.29 -18.31 0.18
CA GLY A 94 -6.74 -19.60 0.70
C GLY A 94 -8.02 -19.46 1.54
N ASN A 95 -8.00 -19.94 2.78
CA ASN A 95 -9.13 -19.86 3.70
C ASN A 95 -8.89 -18.80 4.78
N ASN A 96 -9.53 -17.64 4.67
CA ASN A 96 -9.35 -16.49 5.58
C ASN A 96 -9.75 -16.79 7.05
N TYR A 97 -10.62 -17.78 7.31
CA TYR A 97 -10.89 -18.21 8.69
C TYR A 97 -9.65 -18.73 9.43
N LYS A 98 -8.58 -19.06 8.69
CA LYS A 98 -7.30 -19.49 9.25
C LYS A 98 -6.34 -18.33 9.58
N ASN A 99 -6.71 -17.09 9.29
CA ASN A 99 -5.93 -15.90 9.65
C ASN A 99 -5.87 -15.65 11.16
N LYS A 100 -6.93 -16.01 11.88
CA LYS A 100 -7.12 -15.69 13.29
C LYS A 100 -5.90 -15.99 14.19
N PRO A 101 -5.27 -17.19 14.16
CA PRO A 101 -4.13 -17.47 15.01
C PRO A 101 -2.92 -16.55 14.75
N ILE A 102 -2.78 -16.07 13.51
CA ILE A 102 -1.72 -15.14 13.13
C ILE A 102 -1.99 -13.78 13.76
N VAL A 103 -3.18 -13.24 13.51
CA VAL A 103 -3.57 -11.90 13.97
C VAL A 103 -3.60 -11.82 15.50
N THR A 104 -4.22 -12.81 16.16
CA THR A 104 -4.31 -12.83 17.64
C THR A 104 -2.94 -12.99 18.29
N GLY A 105 -2.06 -13.85 17.73
CA GLY A 105 -0.72 -14.04 18.27
C GLY A 105 0.13 -12.76 18.15
N ILE A 106 -0.01 -11.98 17.09
CA ILE A 106 0.64 -10.66 16.99
C ILE A 106 0.07 -9.69 18.03
N ILE A 107 -1.27 -9.60 18.17
CA ILE A 107 -1.93 -8.70 19.13
C ILE A 107 -1.45 -8.99 20.56
N GLU A 108 -1.31 -10.27 20.93
CA GLU A 108 -0.89 -10.73 22.26
C GLU A 108 0.59 -10.50 22.52
N SER A 109 1.44 -10.45 21.47
CA SER A 109 2.88 -10.31 21.59
C SER A 109 3.29 -8.89 21.98
N LYS A 110 3.48 -8.64 23.29
CA LYS A 110 3.99 -7.36 23.82
C LYS A 110 5.40 -7.01 23.32
N LYS A 111 6.15 -8.00 22.86
CA LYS A 111 7.53 -7.87 22.39
C LYS A 111 7.57 -7.32 20.96
N ILE A 112 6.68 -7.82 20.11
CA ILE A 112 6.70 -7.60 18.67
C ILE A 112 5.66 -6.56 18.22
N ASN A 113 4.45 -6.54 18.79
CA ASN A 113 3.40 -5.61 18.37
C ASN A 113 3.69 -4.15 18.80
N LYS A 114 4.78 -3.60 18.24
CA LYS A 114 5.24 -2.22 18.48
C LYS A 114 5.71 -1.61 17.15
N PRO A 115 5.62 -0.27 17.00
CA PRO A 115 6.19 0.42 15.84
C PRO A 115 7.67 0.01 15.61
N GLY A 116 8.04 -0.25 14.37
CA GLY A 116 9.40 -0.63 13.99
C GLY A 116 9.88 -2.01 14.47
N LYS A 117 8.98 -2.87 15.03
CA LYS A 117 9.32 -4.22 15.49
C LYS A 117 8.59 -5.32 14.71
N PHE A 118 7.45 -5.02 14.10
CA PHE A 118 6.69 -5.94 13.29
C PHE A 118 6.59 -5.44 11.85
N PHE A 119 7.12 -6.21 10.91
CA PHE A 119 7.10 -5.91 9.49
C PHE A 119 6.33 -6.97 8.72
N VAL A 120 5.57 -6.53 7.71
CA VAL A 120 4.85 -7.41 6.80
C VAL A 120 5.31 -7.10 5.37
N ILE A 121 6.03 -8.05 4.75
CA ILE A 121 6.43 -7.89 3.35
C ILE A 121 5.27 -8.33 2.47
N ILE A 122 4.74 -7.38 1.71
CA ILE A 122 3.64 -7.56 0.75
C ILE A 122 4.14 -7.39 -0.69
N GLY A 123 3.35 -7.81 -1.66
CA GLY A 123 3.70 -7.67 -3.07
C GLY A 123 2.57 -8.07 -4.00
N ARG A 124 2.86 -8.04 -5.29
CA ARG A 124 1.91 -8.28 -6.39
C ARG A 124 1.27 -9.68 -6.43
N ARG A 125 1.57 -10.56 -5.51
CA ARG A 125 0.90 -11.86 -5.33
C ARG A 125 0.16 -11.98 -4.00
N THR A 126 0.22 -10.96 -3.15
CA THR A 126 -0.60 -10.88 -1.93
C THR A 126 -2.05 -10.66 -2.35
N PHE A 127 -2.90 -11.72 -2.21
CA PHE A 127 -4.20 -11.79 -2.85
C PHE A 127 -5.23 -12.55 -2.00
N SER A 128 -6.54 -12.30 -2.20
CA SER A 128 -7.67 -13.05 -1.64
C SER A 128 -7.60 -13.17 -0.10
N ALA A 129 -7.68 -14.36 0.49
CA ALA A 129 -7.61 -14.55 1.94
C ALA A 129 -6.36 -13.94 2.59
N CYS A 130 -5.27 -13.72 1.83
CA CYS A 130 -4.11 -12.98 2.29
C CYS A 130 -4.37 -11.47 2.28
N GLN A 131 -5.21 -10.95 1.38
CA GLN A 131 -5.69 -9.56 1.47
C GLN A 131 -6.49 -9.33 2.74
N ASN A 132 -7.37 -10.27 3.14
CA ASN A 132 -8.03 -10.20 4.45
C ASN A 132 -6.98 -10.18 5.59
N LEU A 133 -5.97 -11.06 5.55
CA LEU A 133 -4.91 -11.08 6.58
C LEU A 133 -4.21 -9.73 6.71
N VAL A 134 -3.76 -9.13 5.61
CA VAL A 134 -3.05 -7.85 5.67
C VAL A 134 -3.98 -6.70 6.06
N ASN A 135 -5.26 -6.74 5.69
CA ASN A 135 -6.27 -5.80 6.18
C ASN A 135 -6.45 -5.89 7.70
N GLU A 136 -6.60 -7.11 8.24
CA GLU A 136 -6.73 -7.34 9.68
C GLU A 136 -5.47 -6.91 10.44
N LEU A 137 -4.27 -7.25 9.95
CA LEU A 137 -3.01 -6.80 10.54
C LEU A 137 -2.90 -5.28 10.53
N SER A 138 -3.31 -4.62 9.45
CA SER A 138 -3.36 -3.16 9.36
C SER A 138 -4.37 -2.52 10.31
N ASN A 139 -5.49 -3.20 10.59
CA ASN A 139 -6.53 -2.68 11.49
C ASN A 139 -6.16 -2.83 12.97
N TYR A 140 -5.48 -3.92 13.34
CA TYR A 140 -5.39 -4.35 14.74
C TYR A 140 -3.97 -4.40 15.30
N THR A 141 -2.93 -4.10 14.49
CA THR A 141 -1.54 -4.21 14.92
C THR A 141 -0.70 -2.99 14.53
N ASN A 142 0.52 -2.93 15.05
CA ASN A 142 1.52 -1.92 14.68
C ASN A 142 2.41 -2.39 13.52
N ALA A 143 1.85 -3.16 12.57
CA ALA A 143 2.56 -3.65 11.40
C ALA A 143 3.07 -2.51 10.52
N VAL A 144 4.32 -2.60 10.09
CA VAL A 144 4.89 -1.78 9.01
C VAL A 144 4.89 -2.61 7.75
N PHE A 145 4.11 -2.20 6.75
CA PHE A 145 4.05 -2.87 5.45
C PHE A 145 5.19 -2.40 4.56
N VAL A 146 5.91 -3.37 3.98
CA VAL A 146 7.13 -3.14 3.19
C VAL A 146 7.00 -3.85 1.84
N GLY A 147 7.53 -3.28 0.78
CA GLY A 147 7.59 -3.88 -0.54
C GLY A 147 6.74 -3.20 -1.59
N GLU A 148 5.92 -3.95 -2.30
CA GLU A 148 5.04 -3.48 -3.37
C GLU A 148 3.57 -3.60 -2.97
N PRO A 149 2.64 -2.83 -3.60
CA PRO A 149 1.21 -2.97 -3.34
C PRO A 149 0.69 -4.40 -3.52
N THR A 150 -0.37 -4.73 -2.79
CA THR A 150 -1.09 -6.00 -2.98
C THR A 150 -1.77 -6.04 -4.36
N SER A 151 -2.14 -7.22 -4.84
CA SER A 151 -2.79 -7.40 -6.15
C SER A 151 -4.30 -7.52 -6.09
N GLU A 152 -4.89 -7.23 -4.95
CA GLU A 152 -6.33 -7.27 -4.72
C GLU A 152 -6.82 -5.91 -4.23
N ASN A 153 -8.04 -5.53 -4.57
CA ASN A 153 -8.69 -4.38 -3.94
C ASN A 153 -8.74 -4.58 -2.42
N ILE A 154 -8.71 -3.50 -1.67
CA ILE A 154 -8.81 -3.58 -0.20
C ILE A 154 -10.11 -4.25 0.23
N ASN A 155 -11.23 -3.89 -0.41
CA ASN A 155 -12.50 -4.60 -0.30
C ASN A 155 -12.79 -5.27 -1.64
N PHE A 156 -13.15 -6.53 -1.64
CA PHE A 156 -13.19 -7.33 -2.86
C PHE A 156 -14.25 -8.42 -2.86
N TYR A 157 -14.62 -8.84 -4.08
CA TYR A 157 -15.47 -10.01 -4.29
C TYR A 157 -14.64 -11.28 -4.23
N GLY A 158 -15.00 -12.20 -3.35
CA GLY A 158 -14.35 -13.49 -3.19
C GLY A 158 -15.33 -14.66 -3.22
N ASP A 159 -14.83 -15.85 -2.93
CA ASP A 159 -15.62 -17.10 -2.91
C ASP A 159 -16.46 -17.27 -4.15
N ASN A 160 -15.99 -18.08 -5.09
CA ASN A 160 -16.67 -18.22 -6.37
C ASN A 160 -17.34 -19.59 -6.55
N ARG A 161 -18.36 -19.63 -7.40
CA ARG A 161 -18.96 -20.85 -7.93
C ARG A 161 -18.57 -21.01 -9.39
N ARG A 162 -18.13 -22.22 -9.72
CA ARG A 162 -17.93 -22.61 -11.11
C ARG A 162 -19.29 -22.91 -11.75
N ILE A 163 -19.59 -22.24 -12.85
CA ILE A 163 -20.74 -22.49 -13.70
C ILE A 163 -20.19 -22.88 -15.07
N GLU A 164 -20.72 -23.95 -15.65
CA GLU A 164 -20.35 -24.37 -16.99
C GLU A 164 -21.39 -23.86 -17.99
N LEU A 165 -20.93 -23.15 -19.03
CA LEU A 165 -21.83 -22.66 -20.08
C LEU A 165 -22.39 -23.82 -20.88
N PRO A 166 -23.72 -23.94 -21.05
CA PRO A 166 -24.34 -25.17 -21.56
C PRO A 166 -23.95 -25.51 -23.01
N LYS A 167 -23.66 -24.52 -23.85
CA LYS A 167 -23.31 -24.72 -25.27
C LYS A 167 -21.81 -24.92 -25.48
N THR A 168 -20.98 -24.09 -24.89
CA THR A 168 -19.53 -24.05 -25.12
C THR A 168 -18.76 -24.91 -24.15
N ARG A 169 -19.36 -25.31 -23.02
CA ARG A 169 -18.74 -26.04 -21.90
C ARG A 169 -17.60 -25.25 -21.23
N LEU A 170 -17.49 -23.97 -21.53
CA LEU A 170 -16.50 -23.10 -20.88
C LEU A 170 -16.87 -22.87 -19.41
N PRO A 171 -15.93 -23.01 -18.48
CA PRO A 171 -16.14 -22.68 -17.09
C PRO A 171 -16.14 -21.16 -16.88
N VAL A 172 -17.15 -20.67 -16.19
CA VAL A 172 -17.25 -19.28 -15.70
C VAL A 172 -17.24 -19.32 -14.17
N PHE A 173 -16.48 -18.44 -13.54
CA PHE A 173 -16.41 -18.34 -12.10
C PHE A 173 -17.09 -17.07 -11.65
N LEU A 174 -18.14 -17.19 -10.84
CA LEU A 174 -18.92 -16.07 -10.30
C LEU A 174 -18.69 -15.97 -8.80
N SER A 175 -18.11 -14.85 -8.37
CA SER A 175 -17.97 -14.54 -6.94
C SER A 175 -19.34 -14.27 -6.32
N PHE A 176 -19.54 -14.72 -5.07
CA PHE A 176 -20.81 -14.56 -4.35
C PHE A 176 -20.65 -13.95 -2.95
N ALA A 177 -19.42 -13.70 -2.48
CA ALA A 177 -19.13 -13.03 -1.23
C ALA A 177 -18.48 -11.67 -1.48
N TRP A 178 -18.91 -10.66 -0.72
CA TRP A 178 -18.25 -9.36 -0.66
C TRP A 178 -17.49 -9.28 0.68
N TRP A 179 -16.16 -9.17 0.60
CA TRP A 179 -15.27 -9.00 1.75
C TRP A 179 -14.97 -7.52 1.95
N GLN A 180 -15.34 -6.98 3.12
CA GLN A 180 -15.26 -5.55 3.41
C GLN A 180 -14.61 -5.32 4.78
N ASP A 181 -13.31 -5.62 4.87
CA ASP A 181 -12.54 -5.46 6.12
C ASP A 181 -12.22 -3.99 6.44
N LYS A 182 -12.24 -3.12 5.41
CA LYS A 182 -11.94 -1.69 5.52
C LYS A 182 -13.00 -0.87 4.76
N PRO A 183 -14.22 -0.71 5.32
CA PRO A 183 -15.32 0.00 4.63
C PRO A 183 -14.96 1.42 4.17
N GLN A 184 -14.13 2.13 4.95
CA GLN A 184 -13.65 3.48 4.63
C GLN A 184 -12.75 3.56 3.40
N TRP A 185 -12.30 2.41 2.87
CA TRP A 185 -11.43 2.30 1.70
C TRP A 185 -12.13 1.59 0.53
N GLU A 186 -13.43 1.81 0.37
CA GLU A 186 -14.32 1.09 -0.57
C GLU A 186 -13.72 0.92 -1.97
N ASN A 187 -13.13 1.99 -2.52
CA ASN A 187 -12.62 2.01 -3.88
C ASN A 187 -11.09 1.94 -3.97
N ALA A 188 -10.41 1.56 -2.89
CA ALA A 188 -8.95 1.46 -2.92
C ALA A 188 -8.52 0.19 -3.68
N PRO A 189 -7.70 0.33 -4.74
CA PRO A 189 -7.36 -0.77 -5.64
C PRO A 189 -6.35 -1.77 -5.04
N TRP A 190 -5.70 -1.41 -3.93
CA TRP A 190 -4.72 -2.23 -3.23
C TRP A 190 -4.43 -1.68 -1.83
N LEU A 191 -3.81 -2.51 -0.98
CA LEU A 191 -3.12 -2.03 0.21
C LEU A 191 -1.69 -1.66 -0.17
N ALA A 192 -1.36 -0.38 -0.03
CA ALA A 192 -0.01 0.12 -0.33
C ALA A 192 0.93 -0.11 0.88
N PRO A 193 2.22 -0.42 0.65
CA PRO A 193 3.21 -0.44 1.72
C PRO A 193 3.51 0.98 2.22
N GLN A 194 3.80 1.12 3.53
CA GLN A 194 4.32 2.38 4.08
C GLN A 194 5.78 2.62 3.66
N LEU A 195 6.55 1.54 3.51
CA LEU A 195 7.91 1.57 2.99
C LEU A 195 7.93 0.88 1.62
N ALA A 196 7.91 1.68 0.57
CA ALA A 196 7.97 1.19 -0.80
C ALA A 196 9.37 0.65 -1.11
N VAL A 197 9.44 -0.61 -1.53
CA VAL A 197 10.69 -1.26 -1.95
C VAL A 197 10.39 -2.15 -3.15
N GLU A 198 10.93 -1.78 -4.29
CA GLU A 198 10.82 -2.56 -5.52
C GLU A 198 12.09 -3.37 -5.75
N MET A 199 11.93 -4.54 -6.39
CA MET A 199 13.04 -5.39 -6.77
C MET A 199 13.51 -5.04 -8.18
N SER A 200 14.75 -4.61 -8.33
CA SER A 200 15.36 -4.39 -9.64
C SER A 200 15.68 -5.73 -10.34
N PHE A 201 15.95 -5.68 -11.64
CA PHE A 201 16.44 -6.86 -12.36
C PHE A 201 17.79 -7.35 -11.83
N ASP A 202 18.65 -6.45 -11.41
CA ASP A 202 19.96 -6.81 -10.84
C ASP A 202 19.81 -7.48 -9.46
N ASP A 203 18.90 -7.02 -8.62
CA ASP A 203 18.56 -7.68 -7.35
C ASP A 203 18.03 -9.10 -7.61
N TYR A 204 17.08 -9.22 -8.56
CA TYR A 204 16.55 -10.51 -8.97
C TYR A 204 17.66 -11.46 -9.45
N LYS A 205 18.53 -10.99 -10.33
CA LYS A 205 19.62 -11.76 -10.92
C LYS A 205 20.65 -12.20 -9.87
N THR A 206 20.95 -11.33 -8.90
CA THR A 206 21.96 -11.57 -7.87
C THR A 206 21.41 -12.18 -6.60
N ASN A 207 20.10 -12.51 -6.56
CA ASN A 207 19.39 -13.06 -5.38
C ASN A 207 19.44 -12.15 -4.14
N LYS A 208 19.54 -10.84 -4.32
CA LYS A 208 19.33 -9.88 -3.24
C LYS A 208 17.85 -9.80 -2.86
N ASP A 209 17.58 -9.45 -1.63
CA ASP A 209 16.22 -9.26 -1.13
C ASP A 209 16.08 -7.85 -0.51
N PRO A 210 15.91 -6.80 -1.34
CA PRO A 210 15.85 -5.43 -0.85
C PRO A 210 14.70 -5.18 0.12
N ALA A 211 13.59 -5.94 0.03
CA ALA A 211 12.48 -5.78 0.96
C ALA A 211 12.81 -6.35 2.36
N LEU A 212 13.48 -7.50 2.43
CA LEU A 212 13.97 -8.03 3.70
C LEU A 212 15.06 -7.12 4.27
N ASP A 213 16.02 -6.68 3.46
CA ASP A 213 17.09 -5.77 3.88
C ASP A 213 16.52 -4.46 4.46
N ALA A 214 15.45 -3.92 3.86
CA ALA A 214 14.77 -2.74 4.38
C ALA A 214 14.13 -2.97 5.76
N CYS A 215 13.57 -4.16 6.01
CA CYS A 215 13.05 -4.52 7.34
C CYS A 215 14.17 -4.66 8.39
N LEU A 216 15.28 -5.32 8.02
CA LEU A 216 16.39 -5.57 8.93
C LEU A 216 17.10 -4.29 9.34
N ASN A 217 17.32 -3.38 8.38
CA ASN A 217 18.01 -2.11 8.55
C ASN A 217 17.08 -0.93 8.86
N PHE A 218 15.80 -1.18 9.14
CA PHE A 218 14.83 -0.13 9.43
C PHE A 218 15.25 0.72 10.62
N SER A 219 15.21 2.04 10.43
CA SER A 219 15.40 3.06 11.46
C SER A 219 14.23 4.05 11.43
N ASP A 220 13.66 4.35 12.58
CA ASP A 220 12.59 5.34 12.74
C ASP A 220 13.02 6.77 12.32
N GLN A 221 14.34 7.01 12.23
CA GLN A 221 14.89 8.30 11.82
C GLN A 221 14.84 8.49 10.29
N ASP A 222 14.79 7.39 9.52
CA ASP A 222 14.89 7.42 8.07
C ASP A 222 13.54 7.42 7.35
N LEU A 223 12.46 7.11 8.06
CA LEU A 223 11.12 6.99 7.49
C LEU A 223 10.04 7.48 8.47
N VAL A 224 9.26 8.43 8.04
CA VAL A 224 8.03 8.83 8.73
C VAL A 224 6.91 7.90 8.29
N LEU A 225 6.45 7.02 9.18
CA LEU A 225 5.43 5.99 8.86
C LEU A 225 4.04 6.58 8.57
N ASP A 226 3.71 7.71 9.17
CA ASP A 226 2.51 8.50 8.88
C ASP A 226 2.91 9.89 8.36
N PRO A 227 3.25 10.03 7.07
CA PRO A 227 3.70 11.30 6.51
C PRO A 227 2.63 12.39 6.55
N ILE A 228 1.36 12.01 6.39
CA ILE A 228 0.25 12.98 6.44
C ILE A 228 0.00 13.46 7.86
N GLY A 229 0.01 12.56 8.84
CA GLY A 229 -0.09 12.91 10.26
C GLY A 229 1.04 13.83 10.69
N HIS A 230 2.27 13.53 10.31
CA HIS A 230 3.44 14.37 10.60
C HIS A 230 3.31 15.79 10.01
N LEU A 231 2.91 15.91 8.73
CA LEU A 231 2.70 17.22 8.11
C LEU A 231 1.56 17.98 8.78
N LYS A 232 0.50 17.29 9.21
CA LYS A 232 -0.60 17.88 9.98
C LYS A 232 -0.13 18.39 11.35
N GLU A 233 0.71 17.66 12.06
CA GLU A 233 1.29 18.10 13.34
C GLU A 233 2.13 19.38 13.17
N LEU A 234 2.99 19.43 12.15
CA LEU A 234 3.76 20.64 11.83
C LEU A 234 2.85 21.81 11.48
N PHE A 235 1.79 21.57 10.71
CA PHE A 235 0.81 22.60 10.35
C PHE A 235 0.08 23.14 11.59
N MET A 236 -0.40 22.27 12.47
CA MET A 236 -1.08 22.66 13.71
C MET A 236 -0.16 23.40 14.68
N ALA A 237 1.15 23.13 14.64
CA ALA A 237 2.18 23.86 15.39
C ALA A 237 2.56 25.23 14.76
N GLY A 238 1.94 25.61 13.63
CA GLY A 238 2.24 26.86 12.92
C GLY A 238 3.58 26.88 12.17
N LYS A 239 4.22 25.72 11.98
CA LYS A 239 5.54 25.60 11.36
C LYS A 239 5.44 25.46 9.83
N LEU A 240 4.82 26.44 9.17
CA LEU A 240 4.46 26.36 7.75
C LEU A 240 5.65 26.13 6.81
N ASP A 241 6.81 26.76 7.09
CA ASP A 241 8.04 26.56 6.30
C ASP A 241 8.54 25.10 6.38
N GLN A 242 8.39 24.47 7.57
CA GLN A 242 8.74 23.05 7.75
C GLN A 242 7.74 22.14 7.02
N VAL A 243 6.45 22.48 7.00
CA VAL A 243 5.45 21.74 6.21
C VAL A 243 5.83 21.74 4.73
N GLU A 244 6.18 22.90 4.17
CA GLU A 244 6.58 23.01 2.76
C GLU A 244 7.85 22.21 2.46
N ALA A 245 8.88 22.32 3.31
CA ALA A 245 10.14 21.62 3.16
C ALA A 245 9.97 20.09 3.24
N GLU A 246 9.26 19.59 4.26
CA GLU A 246 8.99 18.17 4.46
C GLU A 246 8.08 17.59 3.37
N ALA A 247 7.02 18.29 3.00
CA ALA A 247 6.16 17.86 1.89
C ALA A 247 6.96 17.71 0.59
N LYS A 248 7.82 18.68 0.27
CA LYS A 248 8.70 18.62 -0.91
C LYS A 248 9.69 17.46 -0.82
N ARG A 249 10.30 17.23 0.34
CA ARG A 249 11.21 16.10 0.57
C ARG A 249 10.49 14.77 0.35
N MET A 250 9.34 14.58 1.01
CA MET A 250 8.60 13.32 0.97
C MET A 250 8.02 13.02 -0.42
N THR A 251 7.49 14.02 -1.12
CA THR A 251 6.95 13.84 -2.49
C THR A 251 8.03 13.48 -3.52
N GLY A 252 9.30 13.79 -3.25
CA GLY A 252 10.45 13.42 -4.08
C GLY A 252 11.16 12.13 -3.67
N ASP A 253 10.80 11.53 -2.53
CA ASP A 253 11.46 10.32 -2.02
C ASP A 253 10.72 9.06 -2.49
N PRO A 254 11.38 8.14 -3.23
CA PRO A 254 10.78 6.89 -3.70
C PRO A 254 10.14 6.03 -2.60
N LYS A 255 10.60 6.15 -1.35
CA LYS A 255 10.01 5.43 -0.21
C LYS A 255 8.53 5.73 -0.01
N TYR A 256 8.05 6.91 -0.44
CA TYR A 256 6.66 7.36 -0.34
C TYR A 256 5.89 7.32 -1.67
N GLN A 257 6.40 6.66 -2.70
CA GLN A 257 5.80 6.69 -4.05
C GLN A 257 4.34 6.23 -4.13
N TYR A 258 3.87 5.45 -3.15
CA TYR A 258 2.47 4.99 -3.07
C TYR A 258 1.59 5.89 -2.20
N VAL A 259 2.14 6.96 -1.61
CA VAL A 259 1.34 7.96 -0.90
C VAL A 259 0.81 8.97 -1.90
N ASN A 260 -0.50 9.02 -2.06
CA ASN A 260 -1.14 10.02 -2.94
C ASN A 260 -1.24 11.37 -2.21
N PHE A 261 -0.11 12.07 -2.11
CA PHE A 261 -0.03 13.38 -1.45
C PHE A 261 -0.95 14.41 -2.12
N GLU A 262 -1.05 14.42 -3.46
CA GLU A 262 -1.91 15.37 -4.19
C GLU A 262 -3.36 15.28 -3.69
N GLN A 263 -3.91 14.08 -3.67
CA GLN A 263 -5.28 13.85 -3.22
C GLN A 263 -5.45 14.17 -1.72
N LYS A 264 -4.46 13.83 -0.89
CA LYS A 264 -4.50 14.09 0.55
C LYS A 264 -4.46 15.58 0.87
N PHE A 265 -3.61 16.36 0.19
CA PHE A 265 -3.61 17.81 0.31
C PHE A 265 -4.90 18.43 -0.23
N ASN A 266 -5.41 17.93 -1.34
CA ASN A 266 -6.68 18.41 -1.89
C ASN A 266 -7.82 18.22 -0.89
N GLN A 267 -7.94 17.03 -0.31
CA GLN A 267 -8.95 16.74 0.72
C GLN A 267 -8.78 17.65 1.94
N ALA A 268 -7.56 17.77 2.47
CA ALA A 268 -7.28 18.65 3.61
C ALA A 268 -7.63 20.11 3.34
N GLY A 269 -7.36 20.60 2.12
CA GLY A 269 -7.76 21.94 1.70
C GLY A 269 -9.27 22.15 1.73
N TYR A 270 -10.04 21.18 1.21
CA TYR A 270 -11.51 21.24 1.27
C TYR A 270 -12.06 21.11 2.69
N ASP A 271 -11.49 20.25 3.53
CA ASP A 271 -11.90 20.13 4.94
C ASP A 271 -11.71 21.43 5.71
N LEU A 272 -10.57 22.12 5.50
CA LEU A 272 -10.29 23.43 6.08
C LEU A 272 -11.26 24.50 5.55
N MET A 273 -11.52 24.50 4.24
CA MET A 273 -12.46 25.43 3.62
C MET A 273 -13.89 25.25 4.16
N ASN A 274 -14.35 24.01 4.29
CA ASN A 274 -15.66 23.66 4.85
C ASN A 274 -15.75 24.05 6.34
N SER A 275 -14.63 23.98 7.06
CA SER A 275 -14.50 24.44 8.46
C SER A 275 -14.32 25.94 8.59
N LYS A 276 -14.48 26.71 7.50
CA LYS A 276 -14.32 28.18 7.45
C LYS A 276 -12.91 28.70 7.78
N GLN A 277 -11.90 27.84 7.67
CA GLN A 277 -10.49 28.20 7.86
C GLN A 277 -9.84 28.54 6.51
N MET A 278 -10.34 29.60 5.87
CA MET A 278 -10.03 29.92 4.48
C MET A 278 -8.54 30.20 4.22
N GLU A 279 -7.85 30.89 5.12
CA GLU A 279 -6.40 31.17 4.96
C GLU A 279 -5.58 29.89 5.00
N SER A 280 -5.91 28.98 5.91
CA SER A 280 -5.30 27.65 6.02
C SER A 280 -5.58 26.82 4.77
N ALA A 281 -6.81 26.86 4.25
CA ALA A 281 -7.18 26.16 3.02
C ALA A 281 -6.37 26.68 1.81
N LEU A 282 -6.26 28.01 1.68
CA LEU A 282 -5.45 28.62 0.62
C LEU A 282 -3.97 28.21 0.69
N PHE A 283 -3.39 28.15 1.89
CA PHE A 283 -2.02 27.66 2.07
C PHE A 283 -1.86 26.23 1.55
N VAL A 284 -2.76 25.32 1.97
CA VAL A 284 -2.69 23.90 1.57
C VAL A 284 -2.90 23.73 0.06
N PHE A 285 -3.85 24.41 -0.56
CA PHE A 285 -4.04 24.37 -2.01
C PHE A 285 -2.86 24.99 -2.78
N GLN A 286 -2.26 26.07 -2.27
CA GLN A 286 -1.03 26.64 -2.86
C GLN A 286 0.14 25.68 -2.78
N LEU A 287 0.32 25.00 -1.63
CA LEU A 287 1.33 23.97 -1.48
C LEU A 287 1.11 22.84 -2.49
N ASN A 288 -0.13 22.38 -2.62
CA ASN A 288 -0.48 21.31 -3.58
C ASN A 288 -0.15 21.71 -5.02
N THR A 289 -0.47 22.93 -5.44
CA THR A 289 -0.10 23.46 -6.77
C THR A 289 1.41 23.59 -6.98
N LYS A 290 2.17 23.97 -5.95
CA LYS A 290 3.64 24.02 -6.02
C LYS A 290 4.26 22.65 -6.22
N LEU A 291 3.71 21.62 -5.56
CA LEU A 291 4.21 20.24 -5.65
C LEU A 291 3.76 19.55 -6.94
N TYR A 292 2.55 19.84 -7.41
CA TYR A 292 1.93 19.21 -8.60
C TYR A 292 1.48 20.24 -9.65
N PRO A 293 2.40 21.07 -10.19
CA PRO A 293 2.06 22.19 -11.08
C PRO A 293 1.49 21.75 -12.44
N LYS A 294 1.62 20.46 -12.79
CA LYS A 294 1.08 19.88 -14.03
C LYS A 294 -0.29 19.25 -13.85
N SER A 295 -0.82 19.17 -12.64
CA SER A 295 -2.16 18.65 -12.38
C SER A 295 -3.19 19.77 -12.51
N ALA A 296 -4.14 19.63 -13.43
CA ALA A 296 -5.25 20.58 -13.60
C ALA A 296 -6.11 20.69 -12.34
N ASN A 297 -6.29 19.57 -11.63
CA ASN A 297 -7.11 19.50 -10.41
C ASN A 297 -6.57 20.39 -9.28
N THR A 298 -5.24 20.52 -9.12
CA THR A 298 -4.67 21.38 -8.08
C THR A 298 -4.95 22.86 -8.34
N TRP A 299 -4.92 23.28 -9.61
CA TRP A 299 -5.24 24.65 -10.02
C TRP A 299 -6.73 24.96 -9.90
N ASP A 300 -7.60 24.03 -10.28
CA ASP A 300 -9.06 24.16 -10.13
C ASP A 300 -9.46 24.34 -8.67
N SER A 301 -8.93 23.51 -7.77
CA SER A 301 -9.20 23.59 -6.32
C SER A 301 -8.67 24.89 -5.70
N LEU A 302 -7.47 25.34 -6.10
CA LEU A 302 -6.94 26.63 -5.66
C LEU A 302 -7.79 27.80 -6.19
N ALA A 303 -8.27 27.72 -7.45
CA ALA A 303 -9.14 28.72 -8.03
C ALA A 303 -10.47 28.82 -7.27
N GLU A 304 -11.07 27.71 -6.90
CA GLU A 304 -12.30 27.67 -6.11
C GLU A 304 -12.10 28.34 -4.74
N ALA A 305 -11.02 28.02 -4.04
CA ALA A 305 -10.70 28.64 -2.77
C ALA A 305 -10.48 30.15 -2.90
N CYS A 306 -9.79 30.59 -3.97
CA CYS A 306 -9.63 32.01 -4.28
C CYS A 306 -10.97 32.69 -4.54
N TRP A 307 -11.86 32.09 -5.32
CA TRP A 307 -13.18 32.64 -5.59
C TRP A 307 -14.01 32.78 -4.33
N LYS A 308 -14.09 31.72 -3.51
CA LYS A 308 -14.83 31.72 -2.23
C LYS A 308 -14.25 32.70 -1.21
N SER A 309 -12.96 33.05 -1.31
CA SER A 309 -12.31 34.09 -0.48
C SER A 309 -12.41 35.50 -1.04
N GLY A 310 -13.14 35.72 -2.12
CA GLY A 310 -13.30 37.05 -2.77
C GLY A 310 -12.12 37.48 -3.66
N LYS A 311 -11.11 36.63 -3.85
CA LYS A 311 -9.93 36.88 -4.70
C LYS A 311 -10.24 36.53 -6.16
N THR A 312 -11.28 37.16 -6.74
CA THR A 312 -11.88 36.77 -8.02
C THR A 312 -10.90 36.81 -9.18
N ASP A 313 -10.00 37.78 -9.26
CA ASP A 313 -9.07 37.88 -10.38
C ASP A 313 -8.07 36.72 -10.38
N LYS A 314 -7.56 36.32 -9.20
CA LYS A 314 -6.73 35.12 -9.05
C LYS A 314 -7.49 33.85 -9.37
N ALA A 315 -8.76 33.76 -9.00
CA ALA A 315 -9.60 32.62 -9.34
C ALA A 315 -9.72 32.45 -10.86
N VAL A 316 -9.96 33.54 -11.59
CA VAL A 316 -10.04 33.54 -13.06
C VAL A 316 -8.71 33.09 -13.68
N GLU A 317 -7.57 33.58 -13.17
CA GLU A 317 -6.24 33.16 -13.63
C GLU A 317 -6.05 31.66 -13.46
N TYR A 318 -6.33 31.12 -12.26
CA TYR A 318 -6.09 29.71 -11.94
C TYR A 318 -7.07 28.76 -12.63
N TYR A 319 -8.35 29.13 -12.79
CA TYR A 319 -9.27 28.34 -13.63
C TYR A 319 -8.83 28.28 -15.09
N ASN A 320 -8.30 29.38 -15.65
CA ASN A 320 -7.75 29.33 -17.01
C ASN A 320 -6.53 28.41 -17.09
N LYS A 321 -5.69 28.40 -16.04
CA LYS A 321 -4.55 27.45 -15.97
C LYS A 321 -5.02 26.00 -15.90
N ALA A 322 -6.06 25.69 -15.14
CA ALA A 322 -6.64 24.34 -15.10
C ALA A 322 -7.20 23.92 -16.47
N ILE A 323 -7.88 24.83 -17.20
CA ILE A 323 -8.37 24.57 -18.55
C ILE A 323 -7.22 24.33 -19.54
N GLU A 324 -6.12 25.09 -19.44
CA GLU A 324 -4.93 24.87 -20.26
C GLU A 324 -4.34 23.46 -20.08
N LEU A 325 -4.30 22.98 -18.83
CA LEU A 325 -3.76 21.67 -18.48
C LEU A 325 -4.70 20.51 -18.79
N ASP A 326 -6.01 20.74 -18.79
CA ASP A 326 -7.04 19.73 -19.09
C ASP A 326 -8.11 20.30 -20.02
N PRO A 327 -7.77 20.56 -21.30
CA PRO A 327 -8.68 21.28 -22.22
C PRO A 327 -9.95 20.50 -22.59
N HIS A 328 -9.96 19.17 -22.44
CA HIS A 328 -11.06 18.30 -22.89
C HIS A 328 -11.57 17.34 -21.80
N GLY A 329 -11.02 17.40 -20.59
CA GLY A 329 -11.40 16.53 -19.49
C GLY A 329 -12.32 17.21 -18.48
N ALA A 330 -12.70 16.43 -17.48
CA ALA A 330 -13.69 16.82 -16.48
C ALA A 330 -13.28 18.06 -15.65
N THR A 331 -11.98 18.20 -15.33
CA THR A 331 -11.49 19.35 -14.57
C THR A 331 -11.57 20.64 -15.37
N GLY A 332 -11.20 20.59 -16.66
CA GLY A 332 -11.33 21.76 -17.54
C GLY A 332 -12.79 22.16 -17.77
N ASP A 333 -13.71 21.18 -17.86
CA ASP A 333 -15.16 21.45 -17.95
C ASP A 333 -15.68 22.12 -16.68
N ASN A 334 -15.26 21.62 -15.50
CA ASN A 334 -15.61 22.22 -14.22
C ASN A 334 -15.13 23.69 -14.13
N SER A 335 -13.87 23.94 -14.46
CA SER A 335 -13.27 25.28 -14.48
C SER A 335 -13.99 26.23 -15.45
N ARG A 336 -14.38 25.76 -16.66
CA ARG A 336 -15.18 26.55 -17.62
C ARG A 336 -16.54 26.94 -17.05
N ASN A 337 -17.19 26.03 -16.34
CA ASN A 337 -18.48 26.30 -15.71
C ASN A 337 -18.34 27.31 -14.57
N ALA A 338 -17.30 27.20 -13.74
CA ALA A 338 -17.00 28.18 -12.70
C ALA A 338 -16.75 29.59 -13.27
N LEU A 339 -15.98 29.71 -14.36
CA LEU A 339 -15.74 30.99 -15.05
C LEU A 339 -17.04 31.63 -15.60
N LYS A 340 -17.98 30.83 -16.10
CA LYS A 340 -19.31 31.35 -16.54
C LYS A 340 -20.08 31.93 -15.36
N GLN A 341 -20.07 31.24 -14.20
CA GLN A 341 -20.70 31.73 -12.96
C GLN A 341 -20.10 33.03 -12.46
N ILE A 342 -18.76 33.14 -12.46
CA ILE A 342 -18.05 34.37 -12.07
C ILE A 342 -18.44 35.55 -12.97
N LYS A 343 -18.54 35.31 -14.30
CA LYS A 343 -18.95 36.36 -15.25
C LYS A 343 -20.38 36.81 -15.03
N SER A 344 -21.32 35.88 -14.80
CA SER A 344 -22.70 36.21 -14.53
C SER A 344 -22.91 37.04 -13.26
N GLN A 345 -22.10 36.83 -12.22
CA GLN A 345 -22.14 37.58 -10.97
C GLN A 345 -21.57 39.02 -11.10
N LYS A 346 -20.66 39.27 -12.07
CA LYS A 346 -20.12 40.63 -12.34
C LYS A 346 -21.07 41.49 -13.18
N THR A 347 -22.17 40.92 -13.72
CA THR A 347 -23.11 41.62 -14.63
C THR A 347 -24.33 42.21 -13.88
N PHE A 348 -24.39 42.01 -12.56
CA PHE A 348 -25.38 42.64 -11.65
C PHE A 348 -24.68 43.54 -10.66
#